data_da3496bd47488df806ac8072974789ea
#
_entry.id   da3496bd47488df806ac8072974789ea
#
_cell.length_a   1.000
_cell.length_b   1.000
_cell.length_c   1.000
_cell.angle_alpha   90.00
_cell.angle_beta   90.00
_cell.angle_gamma   90.00
#
_symmetry.space_group_name_H-M   'P 1'
#
loop_
_entity.id
_entity.type
_entity.pdbx_description
1 polymer ?
#
loop_
_entity_poly.entity_id
_entity_poly.type
_entity_poly.pdbx_seq_one_letter_code
_entity_poly.pdbx_strand_id
1 'polypeptide(L)'
;MQEIRKEQFEGTLLICCNLWLDRATLDRMMQGYHYILGFPVAGGRLESGGDSIPSQAKLDACVFDHFMLENVSSVGITNGTDVCQLFASCHIQLEQPHDMIEWIALHMAINAAVITVAGVATDINDSAQAARRLMNSTTLLAEVIKIVRETLKIVASRGINLKLLRDKLWLFYLPARLSAYFMKRMFARNHLTRRIMELHGNIEDLLYICECVYNEGKSNHVSAPIFYRKVALLKAKL
;
A
#
# COMPACT_ATOMS: atom_id res chain seq x y z
N MET A 1 3.44 16.62 10.90
CA MET A 1 2.78 17.96 10.93
C MET A 1 3.31 18.90 12.01
N GLN A 2 3.47 18.49 13.27
CA GLN A 2 3.99 19.39 14.33
C GLN A 2 5.40 19.89 14.02
N GLU A 3 6.30 19.04 13.56
CA GLU A 3 7.68 19.43 13.21
C GLU A 3 7.70 20.37 12.00
N ILE A 4 6.94 20.09 10.94
CA ILE A 4 6.83 20.94 9.76
C ILE A 4 6.36 22.36 10.13
N ARG A 5 5.42 22.46 11.08
CA ARG A 5 4.94 23.76 11.58
C ARG A 5 6.00 24.53 12.37
N LYS A 6 6.84 23.83 13.14
CA LYS A 6 7.93 24.46 13.88
C LYS A 6 9.00 25.06 12.96
N GLU A 7 9.30 24.36 11.86
CA GLU A 7 10.36 24.75 10.92
C GLU A 7 9.94 25.81 9.90
N GLN A 8 8.68 26.32 9.95
CA GLN A 8 8.15 27.33 9.02
C GLN A 8 8.41 26.97 7.54
N PHE A 9 8.21 25.70 7.18
CA PHE A 9 8.48 25.20 5.84
C PHE A 9 7.60 25.87 4.78
N GLU A 10 8.22 26.46 3.75
CA GLU A 10 7.55 27.19 2.66
C GLU A 10 7.48 26.40 1.33
N GLY A 11 8.04 25.21 1.28
CA GLY A 11 8.09 24.37 0.08
C GLY A 11 6.82 23.56 -0.18
N THR A 12 6.88 22.72 -1.21
CA THR A 12 5.83 21.73 -1.50
C THR A 12 6.18 20.40 -0.82
N LEU A 13 5.23 19.85 -0.07
CA LEU A 13 5.37 18.57 0.62
C LEU A 13 4.95 17.42 -0.32
N LEU A 14 5.84 16.48 -0.58
CA LEU A 14 5.48 15.22 -1.21
C LEU A 14 5.15 14.18 -0.13
N ILE A 15 3.88 13.83 -0.02
CA ILE A 15 3.37 12.89 0.99
C ILE A 15 3.35 11.48 0.41
N CYS A 16 4.21 10.61 0.92
CA CYS A 16 4.42 9.24 0.43
C CYS A 16 4.15 8.21 1.54
N CYS A 17 2.90 8.06 1.94
CA CYS A 17 2.55 7.10 2.98
C CYS A 17 1.17 6.47 2.73
N ASN A 18 0.90 5.38 3.46
CA ASN A 18 -0.42 4.79 3.51
C ASN A 18 -1.39 5.75 4.21
N LEU A 19 -2.39 6.24 3.51
CA LEU A 19 -3.39 7.19 3.99
C LEU A 19 -4.78 6.61 3.83
N TRP A 20 -5.52 6.50 4.95
CA TRP A 20 -6.93 6.10 4.92
C TRP A 20 -7.82 7.30 5.28
N LEU A 21 -7.64 8.40 4.54
CA LEU A 21 -8.37 9.67 4.73
C LEU A 21 -9.16 10.00 3.48
N ASP A 22 -10.18 10.82 3.61
CA ASP A 22 -10.77 11.54 2.48
C ASP A 22 -10.01 12.85 2.18
N ARG A 23 -10.22 13.40 0.99
CA ARG A 23 -9.57 14.63 0.53
C ARG A 23 -9.84 15.80 1.48
N ALA A 24 -11.08 16.00 1.89
CA ALA A 24 -11.46 17.14 2.74
C ALA A 24 -10.78 17.07 4.11
N THR A 25 -10.61 15.89 4.66
CA THR A 25 -9.88 15.70 5.93
C THR A 25 -8.40 15.98 5.76
N LEU A 26 -7.80 15.49 4.68
CA LEU A 26 -6.40 15.74 4.37
C LEU A 26 -6.14 17.24 4.13
N ASP A 27 -6.98 17.92 3.36
CA ASP A 27 -6.89 19.36 3.10
C ASP A 27 -6.93 20.17 4.41
N ARG A 28 -7.83 19.81 5.33
CA ARG A 28 -7.87 20.46 6.67
C ARG A 28 -6.59 20.23 7.45
N MET A 29 -6.03 19.02 7.41
CA MET A 29 -4.77 18.70 8.12
C MET A 29 -3.59 19.44 7.53
N MET A 30 -3.60 19.67 6.21
CA MET A 30 -2.53 20.31 5.45
C MET A 30 -2.76 21.81 5.26
N GLN A 31 -3.77 22.38 5.88
CA GLN A 31 -4.10 23.81 5.74
C GLN A 31 -2.86 24.69 5.97
N GLY A 32 -2.57 25.56 5.00
CA GLY A 32 -1.41 26.46 5.01
C GLY A 32 -0.15 25.86 4.37
N TYR A 33 -0.22 24.65 3.82
CA TYR A 33 0.89 24.01 3.10
C TYR A 33 0.49 23.59 1.69
N HIS A 34 1.41 23.75 0.77
CA HIS A 34 1.29 23.11 -0.54
C HIS A 34 1.72 21.65 -0.42
N TYR A 35 0.91 20.74 -0.92
CA TYR A 35 1.26 19.33 -0.88
C TYR A 35 0.81 18.60 -2.14
N ILE A 36 1.46 17.49 -2.41
CA ILE A 36 1.14 16.55 -3.47
C ILE A 36 1.24 15.13 -2.91
N LEU A 37 0.35 14.26 -3.33
CA LEU A 37 0.41 12.85 -2.96
C LEU A 37 1.27 12.07 -3.93
N GLY A 38 2.08 11.17 -3.38
CA GLY A 38 2.85 10.21 -4.12
C GLY A 38 2.86 8.85 -3.46
N PHE A 39 3.30 7.85 -4.19
CA PHE A 39 3.50 6.52 -3.63
C PHE A 39 4.70 5.85 -4.29
N PRO A 40 5.78 5.60 -3.55
CA PRO A 40 6.96 4.94 -4.08
C PRO A 40 6.65 3.47 -4.32
N VAL A 41 6.99 2.97 -5.49
CA VAL A 41 7.01 1.52 -5.73
C VAL A 41 8.39 1.01 -5.34
N ALA A 42 8.60 0.97 -4.04
CA ALA A 42 9.87 0.62 -3.42
C ALA A 42 9.64 -0.13 -2.12
N GLY A 43 10.60 -0.92 -1.72
CA GLY A 43 10.65 -1.58 -0.42
C GLY A 43 12.08 -1.58 0.11
N GLY A 44 12.23 -1.47 1.41
CA GLY A 44 13.56 -1.50 2.02
C GLY A 44 13.49 -1.76 3.52
N ARG A 45 14.59 -2.23 4.06
CA ARG A 45 14.81 -2.37 5.50
C ARG A 45 16.26 -2.03 5.86
N LEU A 46 16.44 -1.50 7.03
CA LEU A 46 17.76 -1.37 7.61
C LEU A 46 18.18 -2.72 8.19
N GLU A 47 19.30 -3.25 7.73
CA GLU A 47 19.96 -4.37 8.38
C GLU A 47 20.73 -3.79 9.59
N SER A 48 20.29 -4.14 10.79
CA SER A 48 21.04 -3.82 12.00
C SER A 48 22.34 -4.63 11.95
N GLY A 49 23.45 -3.99 11.67
CA GLY A 49 24.77 -4.55 11.97
C GLY A 49 24.78 -4.79 13.48
N GLY A 50 24.91 -6.05 13.92
CA GLY A 50 24.91 -6.41 15.34
C GLY A 50 25.71 -5.41 16.20
N ASP A 51 25.61 -5.43 17.52
CA ASP A 51 26.06 -4.49 18.57
C ASP A 51 27.20 -3.46 18.29
N SER A 52 27.59 -3.26 17.05
CA SER A 52 28.69 -2.45 16.58
C SER A 52 28.19 -1.27 15.74
N ILE A 53 28.27 -0.10 16.33
CA ILE A 53 28.27 1.26 15.75
C ILE A 53 27.11 1.58 14.77
N PRO A 54 26.24 2.55 15.11
CA PRO A 54 25.12 3.02 14.24
C PRO A 54 25.55 3.50 12.84
N SER A 55 26.83 3.79 12.62
CA SER A 55 27.41 4.27 11.36
C SER A 55 27.54 3.20 10.27
N GLN A 56 27.22 1.94 10.55
CA GLN A 56 27.34 0.82 9.60
C GLN A 56 26.00 0.15 9.26
N ALA A 57 24.86 0.79 9.51
CA ALA A 57 23.57 0.27 9.09
C ALA A 57 23.52 0.18 7.56
N LYS A 58 23.33 -1.03 7.05
CA LYS A 58 23.20 -1.29 5.60
C LYS A 58 21.73 -1.21 5.22
N LEU A 59 21.40 -0.40 4.23
CA LEU A 59 20.07 -0.37 3.63
C LEU A 59 19.97 -1.48 2.56
N ASP A 60 19.11 -2.47 2.82
CA ASP A 60 18.68 -3.44 1.82
C ASP A 60 17.39 -2.91 1.17
N ALA A 61 17.48 -2.46 -0.08
CA ALA A 61 16.36 -1.81 -0.77
C ALA A 61 16.15 -2.35 -2.20
N CYS A 62 14.92 -2.24 -2.65
CA CYS A 62 14.50 -2.54 -4.01
C CYS A 62 13.57 -1.41 -4.48
N VAL A 63 13.89 -0.82 -5.61
CA VAL A 63 13.15 0.30 -6.19
C VAL A 63 12.77 -0.06 -7.62
N PHE A 64 11.51 0.20 -8.00
CA PHE A 64 11.08 0.12 -9.38
C PHE A 64 11.43 1.40 -10.14
N ASP A 65 11.36 1.34 -11.45
CA ASP A 65 11.61 2.46 -12.36
C ASP A 65 10.40 3.40 -12.52
N HIS A 66 9.35 3.22 -11.73
CA HIS A 66 8.15 4.04 -11.77
C HIS A 66 7.71 4.47 -10.37
N PHE A 67 6.97 5.58 -10.31
CA PHE A 67 6.46 6.19 -9.11
C PHE A 67 5.01 6.66 -9.35
N MET A 68 4.12 6.39 -8.40
CA MET A 68 2.74 6.89 -8.47
C MET A 68 2.74 8.33 -7.96
N LEU A 69 2.29 9.28 -8.78
CA LEU A 69 2.21 10.70 -8.41
C LEU A 69 0.83 11.23 -8.73
N GLU A 70 0.29 12.03 -7.83
CA GLU A 70 -0.92 12.79 -8.08
C GLU A 70 -0.76 13.70 -9.30
N ASN A 71 -1.84 13.90 -10.05
CA ASN A 71 -1.77 14.77 -11.21
C ASN A 71 -1.53 16.22 -10.77
N VAL A 72 -0.32 16.71 -11.03
CA VAL A 72 0.13 18.06 -10.62
C VAL A 72 -0.73 19.17 -11.20
N SER A 73 -1.31 18.97 -12.40
CA SER A 73 -2.18 19.96 -13.04
C SER A 73 -3.54 20.08 -12.34
N SER A 74 -4.01 19.02 -11.67
CA SER A 74 -5.29 19.03 -10.96
C SER A 74 -5.21 19.66 -9.58
N VAL A 75 -4.02 19.73 -8.99
CA VAL A 75 -3.79 20.21 -7.62
C VAL A 75 -3.39 21.67 -7.57
N GLY A 76 -3.16 22.32 -8.73
CA GLY A 76 -2.85 23.74 -8.83
C GLY A 76 -1.52 24.15 -8.17
N ILE A 77 -0.56 23.23 -8.11
CA ILE A 77 0.75 23.46 -7.49
C ILE A 77 1.64 24.26 -8.45
N THR A 78 2.16 25.38 -7.98
CA THR A 78 3.00 26.28 -8.76
C THR A 78 4.27 25.61 -9.31
N ASN A 79 4.82 24.64 -8.56
CA ASN A 79 6.06 23.94 -8.87
C ASN A 79 5.84 22.50 -9.40
N GLY A 80 4.66 22.19 -9.92
CA GLY A 80 4.34 20.84 -10.41
C GLY A 80 5.26 20.37 -11.55
N THR A 81 5.67 21.30 -12.42
CA THR A 81 6.62 21.01 -13.49
C THR A 81 7.99 20.61 -12.94
N ASP A 82 8.46 21.28 -11.89
CA ASP A 82 9.77 20.99 -11.27
C ASP A 82 9.77 19.61 -10.62
N VAL A 83 8.66 19.22 -9.98
CA VAL A 83 8.50 17.87 -9.43
C VAL A 83 8.60 16.81 -10.54
N CYS A 84 7.89 17.00 -11.64
CA CYS A 84 7.96 16.08 -12.78
C CYS A 84 9.38 16.03 -13.39
N GLN A 85 10.06 17.16 -13.51
CA GLN A 85 11.43 17.21 -14.03
C GLN A 85 12.42 16.51 -13.10
N LEU A 86 12.25 16.63 -11.78
CA LEU A 86 13.07 15.92 -10.81
C LEU A 86 13.00 14.40 -11.03
N PHE A 87 11.80 13.82 -11.13
CA PHE A 87 11.63 12.40 -11.40
C PHE A 87 12.20 12.00 -12.76
N ALA A 88 11.98 12.81 -13.80
CA ALA A 88 12.55 12.56 -15.13
C ALA A 88 14.08 12.55 -15.13
N SER A 89 14.71 13.46 -14.38
CA SER A 89 16.18 13.51 -14.24
C SER A 89 16.75 12.26 -13.54
N CYS A 90 15.95 11.61 -12.70
CA CYS A 90 16.28 10.35 -12.04
C CYS A 90 15.90 9.11 -12.87
N HIS A 91 15.44 9.28 -14.11
CA HIS A 91 14.93 8.20 -14.97
C HIS A 91 13.78 7.39 -14.35
N ILE A 92 12.98 8.02 -13.48
CA ILE A 92 11.80 7.41 -12.86
C ILE A 92 10.57 7.82 -13.66
N GLN A 93 9.81 6.83 -14.13
CA GLN A 93 8.56 7.07 -14.85
C GLN A 93 7.45 7.44 -13.87
N LEU A 94 6.67 8.47 -14.20
CA LEU A 94 5.52 8.84 -13.39
C LEU A 94 4.26 8.18 -13.93
N GLU A 95 3.57 7.45 -13.05
CA GLU A 95 2.19 7.00 -13.28
C GLU A 95 1.25 7.91 -12.50
N GLN A 96 0.26 8.49 -13.20
CA GLN A 96 -0.70 9.42 -12.61
C GLN A 96 -2.09 8.76 -12.60
N PRO A 97 -2.56 8.26 -11.45
CA PRO A 97 -3.92 7.74 -11.34
C PRO A 97 -4.94 8.88 -11.46
N HIS A 98 -6.17 8.56 -11.83
CA HIS A 98 -7.27 9.54 -11.92
C HIS A 98 -7.49 10.27 -10.58
N ASP A 99 -7.48 9.56 -9.47
CA ASP A 99 -7.50 10.09 -8.11
C ASP A 99 -6.50 9.31 -7.24
N MET A 100 -5.57 10.03 -6.61
CA MET A 100 -4.51 9.40 -5.84
C MET A 100 -5.02 8.86 -4.49
N ILE A 101 -6.02 9.50 -3.89
CA ILE A 101 -6.63 9.01 -2.63
C ILE A 101 -7.41 7.72 -2.88
N GLU A 102 -8.18 7.66 -3.97
CA GLU A 102 -8.87 6.43 -4.36
C GLU A 102 -7.90 5.30 -4.66
N TRP A 103 -6.78 5.63 -5.34
CA TRP A 103 -5.73 4.66 -5.63
C TRP A 103 -5.07 4.13 -4.35
N ILE A 104 -4.72 5.00 -3.38
CA ILE A 104 -4.14 4.60 -2.10
C ILE A 104 -5.15 3.73 -1.32
N ALA A 105 -6.41 4.12 -1.26
CA ALA A 105 -7.44 3.33 -0.59
C ALA A 105 -7.59 1.93 -1.18
N LEU A 106 -7.58 1.82 -2.52
CA LEU A 106 -7.59 0.54 -3.21
C LEU A 106 -6.35 -0.30 -2.88
N HIS A 107 -5.17 0.32 -2.93
CA HIS A 107 -3.90 -0.31 -2.60
C HIS A 107 -3.90 -0.87 -1.17
N MET A 108 -4.33 -0.06 -0.20
CA MET A 108 -4.44 -0.49 1.20
C MET A 108 -5.43 -1.64 1.38
N ALA A 109 -6.58 -1.62 0.69
CA ALA A 109 -7.58 -2.68 0.78
C ALA A 109 -7.08 -4.02 0.22
N ILE A 110 -6.31 -4.00 -0.87
CA ILE A 110 -5.65 -5.20 -1.42
C ILE A 110 -4.57 -5.69 -0.45
N ASN A 111 -3.76 -4.79 0.07
CA ASN A 111 -2.70 -5.14 1.03
C ASN A 111 -3.27 -5.69 2.34
N ALA A 112 -4.38 -5.17 2.86
CA ALA A 112 -5.04 -5.71 4.04
C ALA A 112 -5.42 -7.19 3.86
N ALA A 113 -5.89 -7.58 2.69
CA ALA A 113 -6.17 -8.97 2.37
C ALA A 113 -4.90 -9.83 2.34
N VAL A 114 -3.83 -9.32 1.72
CA VAL A 114 -2.52 -10.00 1.64
C VAL A 114 -1.94 -10.20 3.03
N ILE A 115 -1.88 -9.14 3.83
CA ILE A 115 -1.29 -9.12 5.18
C ILE A 115 -2.03 -10.09 6.10
N THR A 116 -3.36 -10.05 6.11
CA THR A 116 -4.16 -10.90 6.99
C THR A 116 -4.03 -12.38 6.65
N VAL A 117 -3.92 -12.74 5.37
CA VAL A 117 -3.69 -14.14 4.99
C VAL A 117 -2.27 -14.58 5.31
N ALA A 118 -1.28 -13.79 4.99
CA ALA A 118 0.14 -14.09 5.23
C ALA A 118 0.41 -14.23 6.74
N GLY A 119 -0.01 -13.28 7.56
CA GLY A 119 0.23 -13.27 9.00
C GLY A 119 -0.54 -14.35 9.75
N VAL A 120 -1.76 -14.73 9.31
CA VAL A 120 -2.46 -15.88 9.91
C VAL A 120 -1.82 -17.20 9.54
N ALA A 121 -1.27 -17.35 8.33
CA ALA A 121 -0.67 -18.59 7.85
C ALA A 121 0.74 -18.85 8.40
N THR A 122 1.43 -17.82 8.92
CA THR A 122 2.82 -17.88 9.41
C THR A 122 2.99 -17.05 10.67
N ASP A 123 4.21 -16.91 11.13
CA ASP A 123 4.58 -15.88 12.12
C ASP A 123 4.67 -14.51 11.41
N ILE A 124 3.91 -13.54 11.90
CA ILE A 124 3.94 -12.18 11.34
C ILE A 124 5.27 -11.47 11.61
N ASN A 125 5.98 -11.87 12.68
CA ASN A 125 7.28 -11.32 13.02
C ASN A 125 8.37 -11.71 12.00
N ASP A 126 8.17 -12.80 11.26
CA ASP A 126 8.98 -13.11 10.06
C ASP A 126 8.19 -12.80 8.79
N SER A 127 7.99 -11.49 8.54
CA SER A 127 7.24 -10.97 7.40
C SER A 127 7.81 -11.47 6.05
N ALA A 128 9.12 -11.63 5.94
CA ALA A 128 9.77 -12.14 4.73
C ALA A 128 9.39 -13.60 4.46
N GLN A 129 9.39 -14.46 5.48
CA GLN A 129 8.95 -15.84 5.35
C GLN A 129 7.45 -15.91 5.05
N ALA A 130 6.65 -15.06 5.70
CA ALA A 130 5.22 -14.95 5.46
C ALA A 130 4.92 -14.59 3.98
N ALA A 131 5.61 -13.59 3.44
CA ALA A 131 5.50 -13.20 2.04
C ALA A 131 5.91 -14.32 1.09
N ARG A 132 7.05 -14.99 1.33
CA ARG A 132 7.51 -16.13 0.51
C ARG A 132 6.50 -17.26 0.48
N ARG A 133 5.98 -17.65 1.64
CA ARG A 133 4.99 -18.72 1.76
C ARG A 133 3.71 -18.37 1.01
N LEU A 134 3.23 -17.14 1.16
CA LEU A 134 2.05 -16.64 0.44
C LEU A 134 2.26 -16.71 -1.07
N MET A 135 3.33 -16.10 -1.60
CA MET A 135 3.61 -16.02 -3.03
C MET A 135 3.79 -17.38 -3.70
N ASN A 136 4.20 -18.39 -2.94
CA ASN A 136 4.40 -19.75 -3.45
C ASN A 136 3.18 -20.66 -3.32
N SER A 137 2.10 -20.23 -2.63
CA SER A 137 0.92 -21.04 -2.34
C SER A 137 -0.32 -20.58 -3.10
N THR A 138 -0.76 -21.37 -4.10
CA THR A 138 -2.04 -21.12 -4.78
C THR A 138 -3.24 -21.14 -3.84
N THR A 139 -3.19 -21.92 -2.76
CA THR A 139 -4.27 -21.97 -1.78
C THR A 139 -4.37 -20.65 -1.01
N LEU A 140 -3.25 -20.14 -0.50
CA LEU A 140 -3.24 -18.86 0.21
C LEU A 140 -3.58 -17.69 -0.73
N LEU A 141 -3.06 -17.69 -1.96
CA LEU A 141 -3.41 -16.68 -2.96
C LEU A 141 -4.90 -16.73 -3.33
N ALA A 142 -5.51 -17.91 -3.41
CA ALA A 142 -6.95 -18.04 -3.64
C ALA A 142 -7.77 -17.48 -2.45
N GLU A 143 -7.26 -17.61 -1.23
CA GLU A 143 -7.85 -16.99 -0.04
C GLU A 143 -7.73 -15.48 -0.08
N VAL A 144 -6.55 -14.94 -0.46
CA VAL A 144 -6.36 -13.50 -0.70
C VAL A 144 -7.39 -12.96 -1.68
N ILE A 145 -7.59 -13.61 -2.83
CA ILE A 145 -8.58 -13.18 -3.84
C ILE A 145 -9.99 -13.07 -3.24
N LYS A 146 -10.40 -14.04 -2.41
CA LYS A 146 -11.72 -13.98 -1.76
C LYS A 146 -11.83 -12.79 -0.81
N ILE A 147 -10.79 -12.53 -0.04
CA ILE A 147 -10.77 -11.41 0.91
C ILE A 147 -10.69 -10.08 0.17
N VAL A 148 -9.89 -9.96 -0.90
CA VAL A 148 -9.87 -8.74 -1.73
C VAL A 148 -11.28 -8.39 -2.21
N ARG A 149 -12.09 -9.36 -2.63
CA ARG A 149 -13.49 -9.10 -3.03
C ARG A 149 -14.34 -8.54 -1.89
N GLU A 150 -14.04 -8.90 -0.66
CA GLU A 150 -14.71 -8.31 0.52
C GLU A 150 -14.19 -6.90 0.82
N THR A 151 -12.86 -6.71 0.80
CA THR A 151 -12.27 -5.38 1.05
C THR A 151 -12.59 -4.37 -0.06
N LEU A 152 -12.77 -4.80 -1.31
CA LEU A 152 -13.26 -3.95 -2.40
C LEU A 152 -14.67 -3.40 -2.14
N LYS A 153 -15.55 -4.15 -1.44
CA LYS A 153 -16.86 -3.62 -1.03
C LYS A 153 -16.70 -2.51 0.01
N ILE A 154 -15.69 -2.61 0.87
CA ILE A 154 -15.36 -1.56 1.85
C ILE A 154 -14.87 -0.31 1.13
N VAL A 155 -14.00 -0.45 0.12
CA VAL A 155 -13.58 0.68 -0.73
C VAL A 155 -14.79 1.32 -1.43
N ALA A 156 -15.68 0.51 -2.01
CA ALA A 156 -16.89 1.02 -2.66
C ALA A 156 -17.82 1.76 -1.71
N SER A 157 -17.90 1.37 -0.43
CA SER A 157 -18.74 2.05 0.58
C SER A 157 -18.26 3.47 0.92
N ARG A 158 -17.02 3.82 0.54
CA ARG A 158 -16.48 5.19 0.60
C ARG A 158 -16.91 6.08 -0.57
N GLY A 159 -17.74 5.58 -1.49
CA GLY A 159 -18.15 6.30 -2.69
C GLY A 159 -17.18 6.13 -3.88
N ILE A 160 -16.13 5.32 -3.73
CA ILE A 160 -15.14 5.09 -4.79
C ILE A 160 -15.73 4.25 -5.91
N ASN A 161 -15.62 4.75 -7.14
CA ASN A 161 -16.15 4.07 -8.31
C ASN A 161 -15.18 3.01 -8.85
N LEU A 162 -15.33 1.77 -8.38
CA LEU A 162 -14.48 0.65 -8.81
C LEU A 162 -14.55 0.34 -10.32
N LYS A 163 -15.55 0.85 -11.04
CA LYS A 163 -15.64 0.65 -12.50
C LYS A 163 -14.53 1.41 -13.24
N LEU A 164 -14.10 2.55 -12.72
CA LEU A 164 -12.97 3.33 -13.26
C LEU A 164 -11.62 2.64 -13.07
N LEU A 165 -11.56 1.66 -12.16
CA LEU A 165 -10.36 0.90 -11.81
C LEU A 165 -10.41 -0.55 -12.34
N ARG A 166 -11.35 -0.84 -13.25
CA ARG A 166 -11.63 -2.21 -13.71
C ARG A 166 -10.43 -2.87 -14.41
N ASP A 167 -9.65 -2.10 -15.13
CA ASP A 167 -8.41 -2.53 -15.78
C ASP A 167 -7.39 -3.09 -14.78
N LYS A 168 -7.33 -2.53 -13.59
CA LYS A 168 -6.45 -2.96 -12.48
C LYS A 168 -7.07 -4.09 -11.65
N LEU A 169 -8.38 -4.24 -11.69
CA LEU A 169 -9.14 -5.18 -10.84
C LEU A 169 -9.58 -6.46 -11.53
N TRP A 170 -9.42 -6.58 -12.85
CA TRP A 170 -9.96 -7.70 -13.64
C TRP A 170 -9.55 -9.07 -13.09
N LEU A 171 -8.31 -9.19 -12.61
CA LEU A 171 -7.78 -10.42 -12.04
C LEU A 171 -8.61 -10.89 -10.82
N PHE A 172 -9.11 -9.97 -10.01
CA PHE A 172 -9.87 -10.30 -8.81
C PHE A 172 -11.31 -10.76 -9.11
N TYR A 173 -11.80 -10.56 -10.34
CA TYR A 173 -13.14 -11.01 -10.76
C TYR A 173 -13.16 -12.41 -11.39
N LEU A 174 -12.01 -12.96 -11.76
CA LEU A 174 -11.89 -14.34 -12.26
C LEU A 174 -12.13 -15.35 -11.13
N PRO A 175 -12.44 -16.63 -11.44
CA PRO A 175 -12.49 -17.67 -10.43
C PRO A 175 -11.25 -17.68 -9.55
N ALA A 176 -11.40 -17.71 -8.22
CA ALA A 176 -10.29 -17.46 -7.29
C ALA A 176 -9.07 -18.36 -7.50
N ARG A 177 -9.28 -19.64 -7.89
CA ARG A 177 -8.18 -20.56 -8.21
C ARG A 177 -7.42 -20.16 -9.46
N LEU A 178 -8.12 -19.64 -10.47
CA LEU A 178 -7.52 -19.15 -11.71
C LEU A 178 -6.71 -17.88 -11.46
N SER A 179 -7.26 -16.92 -10.72
CA SER A 179 -6.56 -15.71 -10.28
C SER A 179 -5.30 -16.06 -9.49
N ALA A 180 -5.41 -16.99 -8.55
CA ALA A 180 -4.29 -17.45 -7.73
C ALA A 180 -3.17 -18.09 -8.58
N TYR A 181 -3.53 -18.84 -9.61
CA TYR A 181 -2.56 -19.42 -10.55
C TYR A 181 -1.80 -18.31 -11.31
N PHE A 182 -2.51 -17.31 -11.83
CA PHE A 182 -1.88 -16.18 -12.53
C PHE A 182 -1.00 -15.36 -11.58
N MET A 183 -1.46 -15.06 -10.37
CA MET A 183 -0.67 -14.36 -9.36
C MET A 183 0.60 -15.11 -9.00
N LYS A 184 0.51 -16.42 -8.75
CA LYS A 184 1.69 -17.25 -8.46
C LYS A 184 2.69 -17.21 -9.62
N ARG A 185 2.21 -17.29 -10.86
CA ARG A 185 3.06 -17.21 -12.06
C ARG A 185 3.70 -15.82 -12.21
N MET A 186 2.95 -14.74 -11.91
CA MET A 186 3.47 -13.37 -11.88
C MET A 186 4.60 -13.26 -10.86
N PHE A 187 4.38 -13.69 -9.62
CA PHE A 187 5.42 -13.67 -8.59
C PHE A 187 6.64 -14.52 -8.95
N ALA A 188 6.44 -15.66 -9.61
CA ALA A 188 7.56 -16.50 -10.05
C ALA A 188 8.45 -15.83 -11.13
N ARG A 189 7.90 -14.89 -11.90
CA ARG A 189 8.58 -14.21 -13.00
C ARG A 189 9.10 -12.82 -12.64
N ASN A 190 8.47 -12.16 -11.68
CA ASN A 190 8.81 -10.80 -11.27
C ASN A 190 9.59 -10.81 -9.95
N HIS A 191 10.91 -10.84 -10.07
CA HIS A 191 11.81 -10.84 -8.92
C HIS A 191 11.73 -9.55 -8.10
N LEU A 192 11.49 -8.39 -8.74
CA LEU A 192 11.37 -7.11 -8.05
C LEU A 192 10.13 -7.10 -7.17
N THR A 193 8.96 -7.49 -7.70
CA THR A 193 7.73 -7.58 -6.90
C THR A 193 7.89 -8.54 -5.72
N ARG A 194 8.56 -9.69 -5.92
CA ARG A 194 8.86 -10.60 -4.80
C ARG A 194 9.72 -9.92 -3.74
N ARG A 195 10.77 -9.25 -4.18
CA ARG A 195 11.71 -8.59 -3.27
C ARG A 195 11.03 -7.51 -2.44
N ILE A 196 10.21 -6.66 -3.06
CA ILE A 196 9.42 -5.65 -2.33
C ILE A 196 8.55 -6.30 -1.26
N MET A 197 7.82 -7.35 -1.61
CA MET A 197 6.96 -8.06 -0.67
C MET A 197 7.76 -8.64 0.52
N GLU A 198 8.98 -9.13 0.29
CA GLU A 198 9.86 -9.70 1.32
C GLU A 198 10.50 -8.61 2.20
N LEU A 199 10.66 -7.39 1.70
CA LEU A 199 11.27 -6.27 2.43
C LEU A 199 10.26 -5.50 3.30
N HIS A 200 8.96 -5.71 3.12
CA HIS A 200 7.93 -5.12 3.98
C HIS A 200 7.97 -5.78 5.36
N GLY A 201 8.60 -5.11 6.33
CA GLY A 201 8.84 -5.66 7.66
C GLY A 201 8.31 -4.82 8.82
N ASN A 202 7.81 -3.61 8.58
CA ASN A 202 7.24 -2.79 9.64
C ASN A 202 5.84 -3.30 10.02
N ILE A 203 5.77 -4.01 11.16
CA ILE A 203 4.53 -4.64 11.63
C ILE A 203 3.48 -3.59 11.97
N GLU A 204 3.87 -2.45 12.52
CA GLU A 204 2.92 -1.37 12.87
C GLU A 204 2.22 -0.83 11.63
N ASP A 205 2.96 -0.59 10.54
CA ASP A 205 2.37 -0.16 9.27
C ASP A 205 1.43 -1.23 8.68
N LEU A 206 1.84 -2.50 8.75
CA LEU A 206 1.02 -3.60 8.27
C LEU A 206 -0.30 -3.71 9.04
N LEU A 207 -0.25 -3.55 10.35
CA LEU A 207 -1.44 -3.55 11.22
C LEU A 207 -2.30 -2.31 10.98
N TYR A 208 -1.70 -1.13 10.85
CA TYR A 208 -2.40 0.10 10.52
C TYR A 208 -3.27 -0.07 9.26
N ILE A 209 -2.70 -0.63 8.18
CA ILE A 209 -3.45 -0.91 6.95
C ILE A 209 -4.67 -1.80 7.22
N CYS A 210 -4.47 -2.90 7.95
CA CYS A 210 -5.56 -3.82 8.27
C CYS A 210 -6.64 -3.17 9.13
N GLU A 211 -6.25 -2.35 10.11
CA GLU A 211 -7.17 -1.69 11.04
C GLU A 211 -7.99 -0.60 10.36
N CYS A 212 -7.38 0.20 9.50
CA CYS A 212 -8.09 1.20 8.71
C CYS A 212 -9.23 0.57 7.91
N VAL A 213 -8.92 -0.47 7.14
CA VAL A 213 -9.92 -1.16 6.30
C VAL A 213 -10.96 -1.87 7.16
N TYR A 214 -10.56 -2.48 8.27
CA TYR A 214 -11.47 -3.16 9.19
C TYR A 214 -12.47 -2.18 9.83
N ASN A 215 -11.98 -1.08 10.38
CA ASN A 215 -12.80 -0.10 11.07
C ASN A 215 -13.79 0.58 10.12
N GLU A 216 -13.34 0.96 8.92
CA GLU A 216 -14.21 1.52 7.87
C GLU A 216 -15.33 0.53 7.51
N GLY A 217 -14.97 -0.72 7.23
CA GLY A 217 -15.96 -1.73 6.89
C GLY A 217 -16.98 -1.99 7.99
N LYS A 218 -16.57 -1.92 9.25
CA LYS A 218 -17.46 -2.03 10.41
C LYS A 218 -18.36 -0.80 10.54
N SER A 219 -17.80 0.40 10.42
CA SER A 219 -18.53 1.67 10.51
C SER A 219 -19.60 1.79 9.42
N ASN A 220 -19.28 1.35 8.21
CA ASN A 220 -20.20 1.39 7.07
C ASN A 220 -21.08 0.13 6.94
N HIS A 221 -21.10 -0.74 7.96
CA HIS A 221 -21.89 -1.98 7.99
C HIS A 221 -21.69 -2.90 6.78
N VAL A 222 -20.47 -2.91 6.21
CA VAL A 222 -20.15 -3.74 5.03
C VAL A 222 -20.01 -5.20 5.44
N SER A 223 -20.64 -6.11 4.68
CA SER A 223 -20.48 -7.54 4.89
C SER A 223 -19.14 -8.03 4.32
N ALA A 224 -18.19 -8.32 5.23
CA ALA A 224 -16.85 -8.84 4.92
C ALA A 224 -16.43 -9.93 5.93
N PRO A 225 -17.20 -11.05 6.06
CA PRO A 225 -17.03 -11.98 7.16
C PRO A 225 -15.69 -12.71 7.15
N ILE A 226 -15.12 -13.02 5.98
CA ILE A 226 -13.83 -13.73 5.88
C ILE A 226 -12.73 -12.76 6.33
N PHE A 227 -12.73 -11.53 5.85
CA PHE A 227 -11.77 -10.51 6.22
C PHE A 227 -11.78 -10.23 7.72
N TYR A 228 -12.96 -9.98 8.30
CA TYR A 228 -13.09 -9.68 9.73
C TYR A 228 -12.59 -10.83 10.62
N ARG A 229 -12.90 -12.07 10.26
CA ARG A 229 -12.39 -13.24 10.95
C ARG A 229 -10.86 -13.34 10.87
N LYS A 230 -10.28 -13.05 9.70
CA LYS A 230 -8.82 -13.09 9.52
C LYS A 230 -8.12 -11.99 10.32
N VAL A 231 -8.67 -10.77 10.37
CA VAL A 231 -8.13 -9.69 11.22
C VAL A 231 -8.17 -10.11 12.70
N ALA A 232 -9.28 -10.69 13.16
CA ALA A 232 -9.38 -11.18 14.54
C ALA A 232 -8.35 -12.27 14.86
N LEU A 233 -8.14 -13.22 13.94
CA LEU A 233 -7.12 -14.27 14.09
C LEU A 233 -5.69 -13.70 14.07
N LEU A 234 -5.45 -12.68 13.25
CA LEU A 234 -4.16 -11.98 13.19
C LEU A 234 -3.87 -11.28 14.53
N LYS A 235 -4.84 -10.51 15.05
CA LYS A 235 -4.71 -9.83 16.35
C LYS A 235 -4.51 -10.78 17.53
N ALA A 236 -5.07 -11.98 17.46
CA ALA A 236 -4.89 -13.00 18.52
C ALA A 236 -3.49 -13.65 18.50
N LYS A 237 -2.66 -13.40 17.49
CA LYS A 237 -1.29 -13.88 17.38
C LYS A 237 -0.22 -12.87 17.81
N LEU A 238 -0.62 -11.62 18.02
CA LEU A 238 0.20 -10.51 18.47
C LEU A 238 0.21 -10.40 19.98
#